data_859da3c311f3fa475ff2c84b2193577d
#
_entry.id   859da3c311f3fa475ff2c84b2193577d
#
_cell.length_a   1.000
_cell.length_b   1.000
_cell.length_c   1.000
_cell.angle_alpha   90.00
_cell.angle_beta   90.00
_cell.angle_gamma   90.00
#
_symmetry.space_group_name_H-M   'P 1'
#
loop_
_entity.id
_entity.type
_entity.pdbx_description
1 polymer ?
#
loop_
_entity_poly.entity_id
_entity_poly.type
_entity_poly.pdbx_seq_one_letter_code
_entity_poly.pdbx_strand_id
1 'polypeptide(L)'
;MSEENKSSMELEPNIAGMLSYVLGWVTGLIFFLLEEKDEYVRFHAMQSIIVFGAVTVVEIVLAIFRLVPYVDVVFVALQALVGLLAFVLWIVLMVKAYQGVRYKLPFAGEMAEKYSPKK
;
A
#
# COMPACT_ATOMS: atom_id res chain seq x y z
N MET A 1 22.73 11.87 4.04
CA MET A 1 22.52 10.54 4.62
C MET A 1 23.66 9.62 4.20
N SER A 2 24.24 8.87 5.12
CA SER A 2 25.33 7.97 4.80
C SER A 2 24.82 6.74 4.04
N GLU A 3 25.72 6.04 3.36
CA GLU A 3 25.34 4.82 2.63
C GLU A 3 24.80 3.73 3.55
N GLU A 4 25.26 3.70 4.81
CA GLU A 4 24.79 2.72 5.78
C GLU A 4 23.29 2.83 6.05
N ASN A 5 22.73 4.02 5.84
CA ASN A 5 21.31 4.29 6.08
C ASN A 5 20.44 4.20 4.83
N LYS A 6 21.02 3.81 3.71
CA LYS A 6 20.27 3.65 2.47
C LYS A 6 19.73 2.24 2.32
N SER A 7 18.62 2.13 1.59
CA SER A 7 18.04 0.85 1.24
C SER A 7 18.91 0.12 0.20
N SER A 8 18.54 -1.12 -0.13
CA SER A 8 19.22 -1.91 -1.14
C SER A 8 19.27 -1.23 -2.51
N MET A 9 18.33 -0.33 -2.77
CA MET A 9 18.25 0.41 -4.03
C MET A 9 18.96 1.75 -3.97
N GLU A 10 19.77 1.97 -2.94
CA GLU A 10 20.50 3.21 -2.69
C GLU A 10 19.61 4.45 -2.54
N LEU A 11 18.33 4.23 -2.24
CA LEU A 11 17.40 5.29 -1.89
C LEU A 11 17.35 5.46 -0.38
N GLU A 12 17.05 6.67 0.07
CA GLU A 12 16.78 6.87 1.48
C GLU A 12 15.54 6.06 1.86
N PRO A 13 15.52 5.38 3.02
CA PRO A 13 14.39 4.53 3.38
C PRO A 13 13.03 5.24 3.39
N ASN A 14 12.99 6.51 3.83
CA ASN A 14 11.73 7.25 3.83
C ASN A 14 11.21 7.51 2.42
N ILE A 15 12.11 7.74 1.47
CA ILE A 15 11.73 7.94 0.07
C ILE A 15 11.27 6.61 -0.54
N ALA A 16 12.03 5.54 -0.32
CA ALA A 16 11.65 4.22 -0.83
C ALA A 16 10.32 3.75 -0.22
N GLY A 17 10.12 3.99 1.08
CA GLY A 17 8.86 3.68 1.74
C GLY A 17 7.68 4.43 1.14
N MET A 18 7.86 5.72 0.89
CA MET A 18 6.82 6.54 0.24
C MET A 18 6.53 6.03 -1.18
N LEU A 19 7.58 5.78 -1.96
CA LEU A 19 7.42 5.32 -3.34
C LEU A 19 6.74 3.96 -3.43
N SER A 20 6.85 3.13 -2.39
CA SER A 20 6.18 1.83 -2.38
C SER A 20 4.65 1.95 -2.36
N TYR A 21 4.11 3.14 -2.09
CA TYR A 21 2.67 3.39 -2.13
C TYR A 21 2.20 4.10 -3.39
N VAL A 22 3.10 4.67 -4.19
CA VAL A 22 2.74 5.60 -5.29
C VAL A 22 1.75 5.01 -6.29
N LEU A 23 2.00 3.79 -6.76
CA LEU A 23 1.07 3.08 -7.64
C LEU A 23 0.37 1.94 -6.90
N GLY A 24 0.16 2.10 -5.61
CA GLY A 24 -0.51 1.12 -4.78
C GLY A 24 0.26 -0.18 -4.70
N TRP A 25 -0.45 -1.30 -4.87
CA TRP A 25 0.19 -2.61 -4.71
C TRP A 25 1.25 -2.90 -5.77
N VAL A 26 1.19 -2.23 -6.94
CA VAL A 26 2.15 -2.47 -8.03
C VAL A 26 3.56 -2.02 -7.60
N THR A 27 3.72 -0.77 -7.16
CA THR A 27 5.02 -0.31 -6.67
C THR A 27 5.39 -1.01 -5.36
N GLY A 28 4.39 -1.34 -4.55
CA GLY A 28 4.63 -2.14 -3.34
C GLY A 28 5.29 -3.46 -3.68
N LEU A 29 4.78 -4.16 -4.68
CA LEU A 29 5.35 -5.44 -5.10
C LEU A 29 6.77 -5.26 -5.63
N ILE A 30 6.99 -4.25 -6.48
CA ILE A 30 8.30 -3.97 -7.05
C ILE A 30 9.32 -3.71 -5.93
N PHE A 31 9.00 -2.82 -5.01
CA PHE A 31 9.93 -2.49 -3.92
C PHE A 31 10.13 -3.65 -2.95
N PHE A 32 9.08 -4.44 -2.71
CA PHE A 32 9.22 -5.60 -1.84
C PHE A 32 10.19 -6.63 -2.42
N LEU A 33 10.13 -6.85 -3.73
CA LEU A 33 11.02 -7.80 -4.40
C LEU A 33 12.44 -7.28 -4.51
N LEU A 34 12.63 -5.98 -4.73
CA LEU A 34 13.95 -5.39 -4.92
C LEU A 34 14.66 -5.09 -3.60
N GLU A 35 13.90 -4.73 -2.56
CA GLU A 35 14.49 -4.39 -1.27
C GLU A 35 14.75 -5.64 -0.44
N GLU A 36 16.01 -5.85 -0.05
CA GLU A 36 16.39 -7.05 0.70
C GLU A 36 16.83 -6.75 2.13
N LYS A 37 17.24 -5.51 2.40
CA LYS A 37 17.93 -5.17 3.65
C LYS A 37 17.10 -4.36 4.63
N ASP A 38 16.37 -3.38 4.15
CA ASP A 38 15.71 -2.41 5.00
C ASP A 38 14.32 -2.85 5.39
N GLU A 39 14.12 -3.14 6.68
CA GLU A 39 12.83 -3.61 7.17
C GLU A 39 11.75 -2.55 7.04
N TYR A 40 12.12 -1.26 7.17
CA TYR A 40 11.16 -0.16 7.03
C TYR A 40 10.56 -0.14 5.63
N VAL A 41 11.40 -0.23 4.60
CA VAL A 41 10.94 -0.25 3.21
C VAL A 41 10.11 -1.50 2.94
N ARG A 42 10.59 -2.65 3.39
CA ARG A 42 9.87 -3.91 3.19
C ARG A 42 8.51 -3.90 3.89
N PHE A 43 8.43 -3.31 5.08
CA PHE A 43 7.17 -3.17 5.79
C PHE A 43 6.17 -2.34 4.99
N HIS A 44 6.59 -1.14 4.52
CA HIS A 44 5.70 -0.28 3.76
C HIS A 44 5.31 -0.89 2.42
N ALA A 45 6.26 -1.55 1.75
CA ALA A 45 5.96 -2.25 0.51
C ALA A 45 4.92 -3.34 0.71
N MET A 46 5.08 -4.15 1.76
CA MET A 46 4.11 -5.21 2.05
C MET A 46 2.75 -4.63 2.48
N GLN A 47 2.73 -3.58 3.29
CA GLN A 47 1.48 -2.93 3.67
C GLN A 47 0.76 -2.37 2.44
N SER A 48 1.49 -1.80 1.50
CA SER A 48 0.92 -1.33 0.24
C SER A 48 0.28 -2.46 -0.55
N ILE A 49 0.98 -3.60 -0.65
CA ILE A 49 0.43 -4.77 -1.35
C ILE A 49 -0.87 -5.21 -0.70
N ILE A 50 -0.88 -5.35 0.61
CA ILE A 50 -2.05 -5.86 1.35
C ILE A 50 -3.22 -4.89 1.23
N VAL A 51 -2.99 -3.61 1.53
CA VAL A 51 -4.06 -2.60 1.57
C VAL A 51 -4.61 -2.34 0.18
N PHE A 52 -3.74 -1.99 -0.76
CA PHE A 52 -4.22 -1.59 -2.08
C PHE A 52 -4.53 -2.78 -2.97
N GLY A 53 -3.94 -3.94 -2.68
CA GLY A 53 -4.37 -5.19 -3.28
C GLY A 53 -5.80 -5.53 -2.87
N ALA A 54 -6.11 -5.40 -1.57
CA ALA A 54 -7.47 -5.64 -1.06
C ALA A 54 -8.46 -4.62 -1.65
N VAL A 55 -8.08 -3.34 -1.72
CA VAL A 55 -8.92 -2.31 -2.34
C VAL A 55 -9.22 -2.67 -3.79
N THR A 56 -8.19 -3.09 -4.53
CA THR A 56 -8.37 -3.48 -5.94
C THR A 56 -9.35 -4.62 -6.07
N VAL A 57 -9.23 -5.65 -5.22
CA VAL A 57 -10.16 -6.79 -5.26
C VAL A 57 -11.58 -6.34 -4.95
N VAL A 58 -11.77 -5.51 -3.93
CA VAL A 58 -13.10 -5.00 -3.56
C VAL A 58 -13.70 -4.19 -4.73
N GLU A 59 -12.90 -3.33 -5.35
CA GLU A 59 -13.38 -2.53 -6.47
C GLU A 59 -13.79 -3.40 -7.66
N ILE A 60 -13.04 -4.46 -7.94
CA ILE A 60 -13.39 -5.40 -9.02
C ILE A 60 -14.69 -6.13 -8.70
N VAL A 61 -14.84 -6.60 -7.46
CA VAL A 61 -16.08 -7.28 -7.04
C VAL A 61 -17.28 -6.35 -7.18
N LEU A 62 -17.16 -5.11 -6.71
CA LEU A 62 -18.24 -4.12 -6.84
C LEU A 62 -18.56 -3.81 -8.29
N ALA A 63 -17.54 -3.76 -9.15
CA ALA A 63 -17.74 -3.54 -10.58
C ALA A 63 -18.55 -4.66 -11.21
N ILE A 64 -18.30 -5.91 -10.80
CA ILE A 64 -19.04 -7.06 -11.29
C ILE A 64 -20.51 -6.96 -10.87
N PHE A 65 -20.77 -6.59 -9.61
CA PHE A 65 -22.14 -6.43 -9.11
C PHE A 65 -22.90 -5.30 -9.79
N ARG A 66 -22.21 -4.32 -10.39
CA ARG A 66 -22.87 -3.26 -11.17
C ARG A 66 -23.56 -3.78 -12.41
N LEU A 67 -23.26 -5.02 -12.83
CA LEU A 67 -23.95 -5.63 -13.97
C LEU A 67 -25.37 -6.08 -13.63
N VAL A 68 -25.71 -6.12 -12.33
CA VAL A 68 -27.06 -6.49 -11.89
C VAL A 68 -28.01 -5.31 -12.08
N PRO A 69 -29.12 -5.47 -12.83
CA PRO A 69 -30.07 -4.36 -13.05
C PRO A 69 -30.71 -3.89 -11.75
N TYR A 70 -31.09 -2.62 -11.72
CA TYR A 70 -31.83 -1.96 -10.62
C TYR A 70 -31.03 -1.71 -9.34
N VAL A 71 -29.91 -2.40 -9.11
CA VAL A 71 -29.09 -2.17 -7.91
C VAL A 71 -27.71 -1.59 -8.25
N ASP A 72 -27.46 -1.34 -9.52
CA ASP A 72 -26.17 -0.82 -9.99
C ASP A 72 -25.79 0.51 -9.35
N VAL A 73 -26.79 1.39 -9.11
CA VAL A 73 -26.54 2.69 -8.47
C VAL A 73 -25.94 2.52 -7.08
N VAL A 74 -26.41 1.52 -6.32
CA VAL A 74 -25.87 1.22 -4.99
C VAL A 74 -24.39 0.85 -5.09
N PHE A 75 -24.04 0.01 -6.06
CA PHE A 75 -22.66 -0.43 -6.22
C PHE A 75 -21.76 0.68 -6.77
N VAL A 76 -22.27 1.58 -7.61
CA VAL A 76 -21.54 2.78 -8.02
C VAL A 76 -21.21 3.64 -6.79
N ALA A 77 -22.19 3.85 -5.92
CA ALA A 77 -21.98 4.64 -4.71
C ALA A 77 -20.96 3.98 -3.79
N LEU A 78 -21.03 2.67 -3.63
CA LEU A 78 -20.05 1.95 -2.81
C LEU A 78 -18.64 2.03 -3.39
N GLN A 79 -18.49 1.91 -4.72
CA GLN A 79 -17.20 2.09 -5.37
C GLN A 79 -16.63 3.48 -5.14
N ALA A 80 -17.47 4.50 -5.24
CA ALA A 80 -17.05 5.87 -5.01
C ALA A 80 -16.58 6.06 -3.57
N LEU A 81 -17.30 5.49 -2.61
CA LEU A 81 -16.92 5.58 -1.21
C LEU A 81 -15.60 4.86 -0.93
N VAL A 82 -15.44 3.63 -1.42
CA VAL A 82 -14.21 2.87 -1.26
C VAL A 82 -13.04 3.62 -1.91
N GLY A 83 -13.25 4.16 -3.10
CA GLY A 83 -12.23 4.94 -3.79
C GLY A 83 -11.81 6.18 -3.03
N LEU A 84 -12.78 6.90 -2.45
CA LEU A 84 -12.47 8.09 -1.66
C LEU A 84 -11.67 7.75 -0.41
N LEU A 85 -12.11 6.71 0.31
CA LEU A 85 -11.39 6.28 1.51
C LEU A 85 -9.99 5.78 1.17
N ALA A 86 -9.86 5.04 0.08
CA ALA A 86 -8.56 4.56 -0.38
C ALA A 86 -7.65 5.71 -0.78
N PHE A 87 -8.18 6.75 -1.42
CA PHE A 87 -7.42 7.92 -1.82
C PHE A 87 -6.87 8.66 -0.61
N VAL A 88 -7.71 8.89 0.40
CA VAL A 88 -7.28 9.55 1.65
C VAL A 88 -6.22 8.70 2.34
N LEU A 89 -6.45 7.40 2.42
CA LEU A 89 -5.51 6.49 3.05
C LEU A 89 -4.17 6.47 2.30
N TRP A 90 -4.21 6.49 0.98
CA TRP A 90 -3.03 6.53 0.13
C TRP A 90 -2.16 7.75 0.44
N ILE A 91 -2.78 8.93 0.53
CA ILE A 91 -2.06 10.16 0.86
C ILE A 91 -1.47 10.06 2.27
N VAL A 92 -2.25 9.60 3.24
CA VAL A 92 -1.79 9.46 4.62
C VAL A 92 -0.59 8.52 4.70
N LEU A 93 -0.68 7.37 4.05
CA LEU A 93 0.41 6.39 4.08
C LEU A 93 1.67 6.91 3.42
N MET A 94 1.54 7.62 2.29
CA MET A 94 2.71 8.21 1.63
C MET A 94 3.37 9.27 2.50
N VAL A 95 2.58 10.14 3.11
CA VAL A 95 3.12 11.20 3.97
C VAL A 95 3.80 10.60 5.19
N LYS A 96 3.16 9.64 5.84
CA LYS A 96 3.75 8.98 7.02
C LYS A 96 5.04 8.25 6.67
N ALA A 97 5.06 7.56 5.54
CA ALA A 97 6.27 6.86 5.10
C ALA A 97 7.41 7.84 4.81
N TYR A 98 7.11 8.97 4.19
CA TYR A 98 8.10 10.01 3.93
C TYR A 98 8.64 10.61 5.23
N GLN A 99 7.79 10.74 6.24
CA GLN A 99 8.19 11.26 7.56
C GLN A 99 9.01 10.26 8.37
N GLY A 100 9.23 9.05 7.88
CA GLY A 100 9.97 8.03 8.59
C GLY A 100 9.14 7.28 9.63
N VAL A 101 7.83 7.40 9.57
CA VAL A 101 6.92 6.76 10.53
C VAL A 101 6.44 5.42 9.99
N ARG A 102 6.61 4.36 10.80
CA ARG A 102 6.06 3.04 10.48
C ARG A 102 4.60 3.01 10.95
N TYR A 103 3.74 3.67 10.17
CA TYR A 103 2.33 3.76 10.51
C TYR A 103 1.61 2.45 10.15
N LYS A 104 1.22 1.71 11.18
CA LYS A 104 0.57 0.41 10.99
C LYS A 104 -0.94 0.55 10.99
N LEU A 105 -1.56 0.09 9.91
CA LEU A 105 -3.01 0.03 9.84
C LEU A 105 -3.51 -1.19 10.62
N PRO A 106 -4.74 -1.15 11.15
CA PRO A 106 -5.32 -2.32 11.79
C PRO A 106 -5.32 -3.51 10.83
N PHE A 107 -4.96 -4.69 11.32
CA PHE A 107 -4.82 -5.94 10.56
C PHE A 107 -3.75 -5.89 9.48
N ALA A 108 -3.84 -4.93 8.55
CA ALA A 108 -2.88 -4.82 7.43
C ALA A 108 -1.47 -4.56 7.92
N GLY A 109 -1.31 -3.69 8.94
CA GLY A 109 0.00 -3.40 9.50
C GLY A 109 0.62 -4.60 10.20
N GLU A 110 -0.18 -5.35 10.95
CA GLU A 110 0.30 -6.57 11.59
C GLU A 110 0.69 -7.63 10.57
N MET A 111 -0.12 -7.80 9.52
CA MET A 111 0.20 -8.72 8.44
C MET A 111 1.46 -8.30 7.70
N ALA A 112 1.62 -6.99 7.48
CA ALA A 112 2.80 -6.46 6.82
C ALA A 112 4.08 -6.78 7.62
N GLU A 113 4.03 -6.62 8.94
CA GLU A 113 5.17 -6.98 9.77
C GLU A 113 5.47 -8.47 9.71
N LYS A 114 4.42 -9.29 9.75
CA LYS A 114 4.58 -10.74 9.74
C LYS A 114 5.19 -11.26 8.44
N TYR A 115 4.82 -10.68 7.31
CA TYR A 115 5.21 -11.19 5.99
C TYR A 115 6.32 -10.38 5.31
N SER A 116 7.00 -9.50 6.04
CA SER A 116 8.04 -8.66 5.46
C SER A 116 9.38 -8.69 6.20
N PRO A 117 9.83 -9.84 6.71
CA PRO A 117 11.14 -9.89 7.31
C PRO A 117 12.23 -9.68 6.27
N LYS A 118 13.43 -9.35 6.73
CA LYS A 118 14.59 -9.26 5.85
C LYS A 118 14.88 -10.62 5.22
N LYS A 119 15.29 -10.58 3.99
CA LYS A 119 15.76 -11.79 3.31
C LYS A 119 17.16 -12.20 3.78
#